data_01526ff492d9cfb6c0e5b1c296bc3e24
#
_entry.id   01526ff492d9cfb6c0e5b1c296bc3e24
#
_cell.length_a   1.000
_cell.length_b   1.000
_cell.length_c   1.000
_cell.angle_alpha   90.00
_cell.angle_beta   90.00
_cell.angle_gamma   90.00
#
_symmetry.space_group_name_H-M   'P 1'
#
loop_
_entity.id
_entity.type
_entity.pdbx_description
1 polymer ?
#
loop_
_entity_poly.entity_id
_entity_poly.type
_entity_poly.pdbx_seq_one_letter_code
_entity_poly.pdbx_strand_id
1 'polypeptide(L)'
;MIYKFRAILDAEEDVFRDIAIQEEDTLEDLHNAIVNAFGFDGLEVASFYTCDDTWNQEDEIPMFDTGDIAGEQKTMSDYQLNDLLDKEQTKIIYVYDFINMWTFLVELAAVEDAEPGETYPTLLFSHGELPALAPEKEFEAEGDDFYSEFEDDLDEDDLDGFGDDSFEDYGFEENWN
;
A
#
# COMPACT_ATOMS: atom_id res chain seq x y z
N MET A 1 6.82 3.66 25.49
CA MET A 1 6.66 4.99 24.87
C MET A 1 5.48 4.97 23.90
N ILE A 2 4.91 6.10 23.67
CA ILE A 2 3.81 6.27 22.71
C ILE A 2 4.35 6.93 21.46
N TYR A 3 4.10 6.31 20.33
CA TYR A 3 4.42 6.84 19.00
C TYR A 3 3.23 7.60 18.46
N LYS A 4 3.46 8.83 18.04
CA LYS A 4 2.44 9.64 17.35
C LYS A 4 2.77 9.72 15.88
N PHE A 5 1.90 9.13 15.07
CA PHE A 5 2.05 9.09 13.63
C PHE A 5 1.11 10.05 12.94
N ARG A 6 1.56 10.61 11.84
CA ARG A 6 0.70 11.28 10.86
C ARG A 6 0.65 10.44 9.62
N ALA A 7 -0.52 9.92 9.30
CA ALA A 7 -0.78 9.17 8.07
C ALA A 7 -1.40 10.12 7.06
N ILE A 8 -0.66 10.41 6.00
CA ILE A 8 -1.02 11.41 4.98
C ILE A 8 -1.37 10.69 3.69
N LEU A 9 -2.57 10.92 3.17
CA LEU A 9 -2.94 10.39 1.85
C LEU A 9 -2.08 11.05 0.78
N ASP A 10 -1.47 10.24 -0.08
CA ASP A 10 -0.69 10.72 -1.22
C ASP A 10 -1.63 11.22 -2.31
N ALA A 11 -2.02 12.49 -2.23
CA ALA A 11 -2.99 13.14 -3.07
C ALA A 11 -2.70 14.64 -3.17
N GLU A 12 -3.38 15.31 -4.10
CA GLU A 12 -3.23 16.76 -4.26
C GLU A 12 -3.78 17.54 -3.07
N GLU A 13 -4.88 17.05 -2.49
CA GLU A 13 -5.48 17.68 -1.33
C GLU A 13 -4.90 17.13 -0.03
N ASP A 14 -4.84 17.96 0.99
CA ASP A 14 -4.34 17.58 2.30
C ASP A 14 -5.38 16.74 3.04
N VAL A 15 -5.15 15.44 3.12
CA VAL A 15 -5.98 14.51 3.88
C VAL A 15 -5.05 13.71 4.78
N PHE A 16 -5.21 13.83 6.09
CA PHE A 16 -4.37 13.07 7.02
C PHE A 16 -5.09 12.76 8.32
N ARG A 17 -4.52 11.81 9.05
CA ARG A 17 -4.98 11.41 10.39
C ARG A 17 -3.78 11.30 11.30
N ASP A 18 -3.91 11.84 12.52
CA ASP A 18 -2.90 11.70 13.55
C ASP A 18 -3.34 10.61 14.52
N ILE A 19 -2.47 9.64 14.75
CA ILE A 19 -2.75 8.44 15.53
C ILE A 19 -1.69 8.28 16.61
N ALA A 20 -2.11 8.02 17.85
CA ALA A 20 -1.22 7.62 18.93
C ALA A 20 -1.32 6.12 19.14
N ILE A 21 -0.18 5.43 19.23
CA ILE A 21 -0.09 3.98 19.36
C ILE A 21 1.15 3.63 20.18
N GLN A 22 1.14 2.49 20.82
CA GLN A 22 2.29 2.04 21.62
C GLN A 22 3.43 1.60 20.71
N GLU A 23 4.66 1.93 21.07
CA GLU A 23 5.84 1.55 20.27
C GLU A 23 6.02 0.04 20.17
N GLU A 24 5.51 -0.69 21.13
CA GLU A 24 5.56 -2.15 21.19
C GLU A 24 4.48 -2.85 20.40
N ASP A 25 3.48 -2.10 19.93
CA ASP A 25 2.47 -2.64 19.05
C ASP A 25 3.07 -3.00 17.69
N THR A 26 2.38 -3.86 16.96
CA THR A 26 2.87 -4.36 15.68
C THR A 26 2.45 -3.46 14.51
N LEU A 27 3.04 -3.69 13.34
CA LEU A 27 2.58 -3.05 12.10
C LEU A 27 1.13 -3.42 11.79
N GLU A 28 0.70 -4.63 12.16
CA GLU A 28 -0.71 -5.03 12.01
C GLU A 28 -1.62 -4.16 12.85
N ASP A 29 -1.22 -3.83 14.07
CA ASP A 29 -1.96 -2.91 14.92
C ASP A 29 -2.05 -1.51 14.32
N LEU A 30 -0.95 -1.02 13.72
CA LEU A 30 -0.94 0.26 13.01
C LEU A 30 -1.83 0.21 11.77
N HIS A 31 -1.79 -0.87 11.01
CA HIS A 31 -2.69 -1.10 9.87
C HIS A 31 -4.15 -0.96 10.29
N ASN A 32 -4.55 -1.64 11.36
CA ASN A 32 -5.90 -1.57 11.87
C ASN A 32 -6.27 -0.16 12.33
N ALA A 33 -5.34 0.54 12.96
CA ALA A 33 -5.55 1.92 13.39
C ALA A 33 -5.76 2.88 12.21
N ILE A 34 -4.99 2.72 11.14
CA ILE A 34 -5.13 3.52 9.92
C ILE A 34 -6.48 3.24 9.25
N VAL A 35 -6.83 1.97 9.10
CA VAL A 35 -8.11 1.54 8.51
C VAL A 35 -9.28 2.17 9.26
N ASN A 36 -9.26 2.11 10.58
CA ASN A 36 -10.31 2.68 11.41
C ASN A 36 -10.33 4.22 11.34
N ALA A 37 -9.16 4.85 11.32
CA ALA A 37 -9.05 6.31 11.28
C ALA A 37 -9.60 6.91 10.00
N PHE A 38 -9.39 6.25 8.87
CA PHE A 38 -9.89 6.69 7.56
C PHE A 38 -11.28 6.15 7.22
N GLY A 39 -11.79 5.20 8.01
CA GLY A 39 -13.13 4.65 7.81
C GLY A 39 -13.22 3.61 6.69
N PHE A 40 -12.14 2.92 6.38
CA PHE A 40 -12.17 1.78 5.48
C PHE A 40 -12.85 0.58 6.11
N ASP A 41 -13.38 -0.33 5.29
CA ASP A 41 -14.04 -1.54 5.79
C ASP A 41 -13.05 -2.60 6.30
N GLY A 42 -11.77 -2.50 5.93
CA GLY A 42 -10.75 -3.44 6.35
C GLY A 42 -10.78 -4.78 5.63
N LEU A 43 -11.52 -4.88 4.53
CA LEU A 43 -11.69 -6.12 3.79
C LEU A 43 -10.65 -6.31 2.68
N GLU A 44 -9.85 -5.29 2.41
CA GLU A 44 -8.87 -5.33 1.34
C GLU A 44 -7.47 -5.65 1.87
N VAL A 45 -6.62 -6.16 0.98
CA VAL A 45 -5.22 -6.46 1.30
C VAL A 45 -4.41 -5.17 1.34
N ALA A 46 -3.47 -5.11 2.28
CA ALA A 46 -2.59 -3.97 2.46
C ALA A 46 -1.15 -4.41 2.68
N SER A 47 -0.22 -3.49 2.50
CA SER A 47 1.19 -3.70 2.81
C SER A 47 1.81 -2.41 3.34
N PHE A 48 2.84 -2.56 4.17
CA PHE A 48 3.76 -1.48 4.47
C PHE A 48 5.01 -1.63 3.60
N TYR A 49 5.66 -0.52 3.34
CA TYR A 49 6.94 -0.49 2.64
C TYR A 49 7.90 0.36 3.44
N THR A 50 9.08 -0.17 3.71
CA THR A 50 10.15 0.66 4.25
C THR A 50 10.60 1.66 3.19
N CYS A 51 11.16 2.76 3.61
CA CYS A 51 11.59 3.81 2.71
C CYS A 51 12.74 4.61 3.30
N ASP A 52 13.40 5.41 2.45
CA ASP A 52 14.42 6.34 2.91
C ASP A 52 13.81 7.70 3.32
N ASP A 53 14.66 8.67 3.64
CA ASP A 53 14.23 10.00 4.09
C ASP A 53 13.49 10.80 3.01
N THR A 54 13.62 10.40 1.76
CA THR A 54 12.96 11.06 0.63
C THR A 54 11.77 10.27 0.09
N TRP A 55 11.27 9.32 0.88
CA TRP A 55 10.14 8.46 0.55
C TRP A 55 10.38 7.51 -0.63
N ASN A 56 11.64 7.16 -0.90
CA ASN A 56 11.93 6.13 -1.88
C ASN A 56 11.62 4.75 -1.28
N GLN A 57 10.70 4.05 -1.91
CA GLN A 57 10.23 2.75 -1.46
C GLN A 57 11.32 1.69 -1.52
N GLU A 58 11.41 0.88 -0.48
CA GLU A 58 12.40 -0.19 -0.36
C GLU A 58 11.70 -1.55 -0.24
N ASP A 59 11.64 -2.13 0.95
CA ASP A 59 11.14 -3.48 1.17
C ASP A 59 9.66 -3.52 1.52
N GLU A 60 8.95 -4.52 0.99
CA GLU A 60 7.53 -4.74 1.30
C GLU A 60 7.37 -5.60 2.55
N ILE A 61 6.44 -5.21 3.41
CA ILE A 61 5.98 -5.99 4.55
C ILE A 61 4.49 -6.25 4.39
N PRO A 62 4.09 -7.44 3.92
CA PRO A 62 2.70 -7.74 3.61
C PRO A 62 1.88 -8.12 4.85
N MET A 63 0.56 -8.12 4.70
CA MET A 63 -0.35 -8.66 5.74
C MET A 63 -0.19 -10.15 5.93
N PHE A 64 0.02 -10.88 4.86
CA PHE A 64 0.05 -12.34 4.84
C PHE A 64 1.34 -12.84 4.22
N ASP A 65 1.79 -14.00 4.70
CA ASP A 65 2.92 -14.71 4.09
C ASP A 65 2.48 -15.26 2.73
N THR A 66 3.05 -14.70 1.66
CA THR A 66 2.78 -15.12 0.28
C THR A 66 3.94 -15.91 -0.33
N GLY A 67 4.95 -16.24 0.47
CA GLY A 67 6.12 -17.00 0.04
C GLY A 67 5.81 -18.47 -0.20
N ASP A 68 6.70 -19.13 -0.95
CA ASP A 68 6.56 -20.55 -1.27
C ASP A 68 6.72 -21.45 -0.05
N ILE A 69 7.45 -20.98 0.94
CA ILE A 69 7.68 -21.72 2.18
C ILE A 69 7.02 -20.95 3.34
N ALA A 70 6.06 -21.60 4.00
CA ALA A 70 5.32 -20.99 5.09
C ALA A 70 6.25 -20.61 6.24
N GLY A 71 6.13 -19.38 6.72
CA GLY A 71 6.88 -18.85 7.85
C GLY A 71 8.24 -18.24 7.52
N GLU A 72 8.68 -18.27 6.28
CA GLU A 72 9.92 -17.60 5.88
C GLU A 72 9.74 -16.09 5.67
N GLN A 73 8.62 -15.69 5.11
CA GLN A 73 8.34 -14.30 4.87
C GLN A 73 7.74 -13.65 6.11
N LYS A 74 8.37 -12.59 6.58
CA LYS A 74 7.84 -11.82 7.70
C LYS A 74 6.68 -10.94 7.25
N THR A 75 5.66 -10.86 8.10
CA THR A 75 4.44 -10.09 7.86
C THR A 75 4.31 -8.96 8.87
N MET A 76 3.24 -8.17 8.74
CA MET A 76 2.98 -7.05 9.65
C MET A 76 2.96 -7.46 11.12
N SER A 77 2.48 -8.66 11.44
CA SER A 77 2.41 -9.13 12.83
C SER A 77 3.75 -9.53 13.42
N ASP A 78 4.77 -9.70 12.59
CA ASP A 78 6.11 -10.10 13.01
C ASP A 78 7.00 -8.94 13.44
N TYR A 79 6.59 -7.69 13.13
CA TYR A 79 7.35 -6.50 13.44
C TYR A 79 6.64 -5.65 14.47
N GLN A 80 7.33 -5.30 15.55
CA GLN A 80 6.91 -4.21 16.40
C GLN A 80 7.30 -2.88 15.76
N LEU A 81 6.57 -1.82 16.08
CA LEU A 81 6.84 -0.51 15.50
C LEU A 81 8.27 -0.03 15.79
N ASN A 82 8.74 -0.27 17.01
CA ASN A 82 10.09 0.12 17.41
C ASN A 82 11.20 -0.73 16.79
N ASP A 83 10.87 -1.84 16.13
CA ASP A 83 11.84 -2.61 15.35
C ASP A 83 12.26 -1.89 14.08
N LEU A 84 11.36 -1.08 13.51
CA LEU A 84 11.54 -0.45 12.21
C LEU A 84 11.65 1.07 12.29
N LEU A 85 11.04 1.69 13.30
CA LEU A 85 10.86 3.13 13.37
C LEU A 85 11.39 3.66 14.71
N ASP A 86 12.11 4.77 14.63
CA ASP A 86 12.62 5.50 15.78
C ASP A 86 12.78 6.98 15.40
N LYS A 87 13.46 7.75 16.26
CA LYS A 87 13.66 9.19 16.01
C LYS A 87 14.55 9.49 14.80
N GLU A 88 15.32 8.52 14.35
CA GLU A 88 16.20 8.65 13.18
C GLU A 88 15.52 8.13 11.90
N GLN A 89 14.79 7.03 12.00
CA GLN A 89 14.02 6.43 10.91
C GLN A 89 12.54 6.62 11.20
N THR A 90 11.96 7.68 10.66
CA THR A 90 10.60 8.12 11.00
C THR A 90 9.54 7.79 9.95
N LYS A 91 9.93 7.32 8.78
CA LYS A 91 9.06 7.22 7.62
C LYS A 91 8.79 5.78 7.21
N ILE A 92 7.52 5.51 6.87
CA ILE A 92 7.09 4.24 6.30
C ILE A 92 5.91 4.52 5.36
N ILE A 93 5.78 3.73 4.32
CA ILE A 93 4.69 3.88 3.34
C ILE A 93 3.65 2.79 3.59
N TYR A 94 2.37 3.14 3.50
CA TYR A 94 1.27 2.21 3.66
C TYR A 94 0.40 2.23 2.40
N VAL A 95 0.11 1.05 1.85
CA VAL A 95 -0.77 0.90 0.69
C VAL A 95 -1.93 0.00 1.07
N TYR A 96 -3.14 0.49 0.89
CA TYR A 96 -4.38 -0.24 1.14
C TYR A 96 -5.11 -0.47 -0.17
N ASP A 97 -5.59 -1.70 -0.38
CA ASP A 97 -6.32 -2.09 -1.60
C ASP A 97 -5.46 -1.97 -2.86
N PHE A 98 -4.85 -3.09 -3.28
CA PHE A 98 -3.93 -3.11 -4.42
C PHE A 98 -4.62 -2.89 -5.78
N ILE A 99 -5.94 -2.88 -5.83
CA ILE A 99 -6.68 -2.54 -7.05
C ILE A 99 -6.77 -1.02 -7.19
N ASN A 100 -7.19 -0.33 -6.12
CA ASN A 100 -7.32 1.13 -6.11
C ASN A 100 -6.06 1.86 -5.66
N MET A 101 -5.17 1.18 -4.96
CA MET A 101 -3.86 1.70 -4.55
C MET A 101 -3.91 2.95 -3.68
N TRP A 102 -4.74 2.92 -2.63
CA TRP A 102 -4.72 3.96 -1.60
C TRP A 102 -3.35 3.99 -0.95
N THR A 103 -2.59 5.04 -1.19
CA THR A 103 -1.21 5.18 -0.72
C THR A 103 -1.12 6.29 0.33
N PHE A 104 -0.49 5.96 1.45
CA PHE A 104 -0.32 6.87 2.58
C PHE A 104 1.15 6.99 2.93
N LEU A 105 1.60 8.23 3.12
CA LEU A 105 2.90 8.54 3.67
C LEU A 105 2.73 8.64 5.19
N VAL A 106 3.37 7.74 5.92
CA VAL A 106 3.20 7.62 7.36
C VAL A 106 4.48 8.05 8.04
N GLU A 107 4.40 9.11 8.85
CA GLU A 107 5.56 9.66 9.53
C GLU A 107 5.39 9.63 11.04
N LEU A 108 6.44 9.17 11.73
CA LEU A 108 6.53 9.24 13.18
C LEU A 108 6.85 10.69 13.55
N ALA A 109 5.84 11.40 14.03
CA ALA A 109 5.94 12.82 14.33
C ALA A 109 6.44 13.11 15.73
N ALA A 110 6.17 12.24 16.70
CA ALA A 110 6.59 12.42 18.09
C ALA A 110 6.66 11.10 18.83
N VAL A 111 7.51 11.05 19.84
CA VAL A 111 7.63 9.94 20.79
C VAL A 111 7.44 10.52 22.17
N GLU A 112 6.43 10.05 22.90
CA GLU A 112 6.06 10.60 24.20
C GLU A 112 5.78 9.50 25.22
N ASP A 113 5.71 9.87 26.48
CA ASP A 113 5.28 8.96 27.54
C ASP A 113 3.78 8.71 27.46
N ALA A 114 3.35 7.50 27.85
CA ALA A 114 1.92 7.18 27.90
C ALA A 114 1.22 8.05 28.94
N GLU A 115 0.04 8.54 28.61
CA GLU A 115 -0.79 9.31 29.53
C GLU A 115 -1.66 8.37 30.39
N PRO A 116 -1.70 8.59 31.71
CA PRO A 116 -2.56 7.77 32.58
C PRO A 116 -4.04 7.88 32.20
N GLY A 117 -4.69 6.74 32.07
CA GLY A 117 -6.10 6.67 31.72
C GLY A 117 -6.40 6.68 30.23
N GLU A 118 -5.41 6.88 29.39
CA GLU A 118 -5.59 6.83 27.94
C GLU A 118 -5.47 5.39 27.42
N THR A 119 -6.24 5.08 26.38
CA THR A 119 -6.16 3.81 25.68
C THR A 119 -5.54 4.02 24.31
N TYR A 120 -4.80 3.02 23.83
CA TYR A 120 -4.11 3.06 22.55
C TYR A 120 -4.42 1.80 21.74
N PRO A 121 -4.47 1.87 20.41
CA PRO A 121 -4.30 3.07 19.59
C PRO A 121 -5.51 4.02 19.70
N THR A 122 -5.26 5.31 19.48
CA THR A 122 -6.32 6.31 19.47
C THR A 122 -6.10 7.35 18.38
N LEU A 123 -7.19 7.80 17.78
CA LEU A 123 -7.17 8.87 16.79
C LEU A 123 -7.10 10.21 17.53
N LEU A 124 -6.05 11.00 17.22
CA LEU A 124 -5.83 12.30 17.86
C LEU A 124 -6.45 13.45 17.07
N PHE A 125 -6.34 13.39 15.74
CA PHE A 125 -6.76 14.49 14.88
C PHE A 125 -7.09 13.97 13.48
N SER A 126 -8.05 14.61 12.83
CA SER A 126 -8.46 14.29 11.47
C SER A 126 -8.52 15.58 10.65
N HIS A 127 -7.94 15.57 9.45
CA HIS A 127 -8.00 16.68 8.53
C HIS A 127 -8.34 16.16 7.12
N GLY A 128 -9.35 16.77 6.51
CA GLY A 128 -9.79 16.41 5.18
C GLY A 128 -10.62 15.13 5.13
N GLU A 129 -11.31 14.93 4.04
CA GLU A 129 -12.12 13.75 3.79
C GLU A 129 -11.51 12.94 2.65
N LEU A 130 -11.62 11.61 2.75
CA LEU A 130 -11.19 10.74 1.66
C LEU A 130 -12.00 11.03 0.40
N PRO A 131 -11.35 11.16 -0.77
CA PRO A 131 -12.09 11.23 -2.02
C PRO A 131 -12.84 9.92 -2.29
N ALA A 132 -13.87 9.97 -3.11
CA ALA A 132 -14.66 8.78 -3.45
C ALA A 132 -13.83 7.72 -4.17
N LEU A 133 -12.83 8.14 -4.93
CA LEU A 133 -11.92 7.27 -5.66
C LEU A 133 -10.49 7.57 -5.21
N ALA A 134 -9.66 6.52 -5.17
CA ALA A 134 -8.25 6.69 -4.88
C ALA A 134 -7.59 7.61 -5.92
N PRO A 135 -6.66 8.48 -5.49
CA PRO A 135 -5.93 9.33 -6.43
C PRO A 135 -5.19 8.50 -7.47
N GLU A 136 -5.31 8.89 -8.73
CA GLU A 136 -4.56 8.25 -9.79
C GLU A 136 -3.08 8.56 -9.62
N LYS A 137 -2.26 7.51 -9.67
CA LYS A 137 -0.83 7.68 -9.74
C LYS A 137 -0.45 7.87 -11.19
N GLU A 138 0.00 9.06 -11.51
CA GLU A 138 0.59 9.31 -12.81
C GLU A 138 1.93 8.59 -12.86
N PHE A 139 2.04 7.64 -13.78
CA PHE A 139 3.34 7.08 -14.12
C PHE A 139 4.04 8.10 -15.00
N GLU A 140 4.90 8.92 -14.39
CA GLU A 140 5.64 9.93 -15.12
C GLU A 140 6.54 9.29 -16.19
N ALA A 141 6.48 9.84 -17.38
CA ALA A 141 7.43 9.73 -18.49
C ALA A 141 7.74 8.33 -19.04
N GLU A 142 7.87 7.31 -18.23
CA GLU A 142 8.17 5.97 -18.73
C GLU A 142 6.96 5.30 -19.35
N GLY A 143 5.77 5.73 -18.98
CA GLY A 143 4.54 5.18 -19.50
C GLY A 143 4.22 5.56 -20.93
N ASP A 144 4.52 6.78 -21.30
CA ASP A 144 4.24 7.27 -22.66
C ASP A 144 5.13 6.58 -23.70
N ASP A 145 6.39 6.39 -23.36
CA ASP A 145 7.32 5.70 -24.26
C ASP A 145 6.96 4.21 -24.41
N PHE A 146 6.48 3.61 -23.35
CA PHE A 146 6.08 2.20 -23.39
C PHE A 146 4.86 1.98 -24.28
N TYR A 147 3.88 2.84 -24.19
CA TYR A 147 2.68 2.69 -25.02
C TYR A 147 2.94 2.99 -26.48
N SER A 148 3.82 3.94 -26.79
CA SER A 148 4.14 4.25 -28.18
C SER A 148 4.97 3.14 -28.84
N GLU A 149 5.88 2.53 -28.11
CA GLU A 149 6.59 1.35 -28.64
C GLU A 149 5.66 0.17 -28.86
N PHE A 150 4.70 -0.01 -27.97
CA PHE A 150 3.75 -1.10 -28.06
C PHE A 150 2.78 -0.93 -29.24
N GLU A 151 2.40 0.29 -29.56
CA GLU A 151 1.55 0.56 -30.72
C GLU A 151 2.30 0.37 -32.03
N ASP A 152 3.57 0.70 -32.07
CA ASP A 152 4.40 0.53 -33.26
C ASP A 152 4.68 -0.94 -33.58
N ASP A 153 4.78 -1.78 -32.55
CA ASP A 153 5.01 -3.21 -32.71
C ASP A 153 3.76 -3.98 -33.11
N LEU A 154 2.59 -3.45 -32.85
CA LEU A 154 1.32 -4.07 -33.20
C LEU A 154 0.82 -3.53 -34.53
N ASP A 155 1.33 -4.03 -35.64
CA ASP A 155 0.76 -3.68 -36.91
C ASP A 155 -0.50 -4.53 -37.23
N GLU A 156 -1.27 -4.11 -38.21
CA GLU A 156 -2.51 -4.80 -38.56
C GLU A 156 -2.28 -6.21 -39.04
N ASP A 157 -1.15 -6.47 -39.64
CA ASP A 157 -0.81 -7.78 -40.17
C ASP A 157 -0.58 -8.81 -39.08
N ASP A 158 0.04 -8.40 -37.99
CA ASP A 158 0.24 -9.28 -36.83
C ASP A 158 -1.08 -9.61 -36.15
N LEU A 159 -1.98 -8.63 -36.06
CA LEU A 159 -3.28 -8.83 -35.46
C LEU A 159 -4.16 -9.77 -36.30
N ASP A 160 -4.12 -9.63 -37.61
CA ASP A 160 -4.92 -10.47 -38.49
C ASP A 160 -4.44 -11.92 -38.49
N GLY A 161 -3.12 -12.13 -38.50
CA GLY A 161 -2.55 -13.46 -38.42
C GLY A 161 -2.73 -14.14 -37.10
N PHE A 162 -2.82 -13.38 -36.05
CA PHE A 162 -2.96 -13.88 -34.69
C PHE A 162 -4.42 -14.19 -34.32
N GLY A 163 -5.35 -13.45 -34.90
CA GLY A 163 -6.74 -13.52 -34.48
C GLY A 163 -7.53 -14.69 -34.98
N ASP A 164 -7.40 -15.03 -36.27
CA ASP A 164 -8.30 -15.98 -36.87
C ASP A 164 -7.80 -17.45 -36.82
N ASP A 165 -6.58 -17.68 -37.23
CA ASP A 165 -6.11 -19.03 -37.39
C ASP A 165 -5.75 -19.73 -36.08
N SER A 166 -5.14 -19.02 -35.16
CA SER A 166 -4.74 -19.64 -33.91
C SER A 166 -5.92 -19.89 -32.96
N PHE A 167 -6.98 -19.12 -33.08
CA PHE A 167 -8.14 -19.31 -32.26
C PHE A 167 -8.98 -20.49 -32.65
N GLU A 168 -9.08 -20.74 -33.93
CA GLU A 168 -9.80 -21.89 -34.45
C GLU A 168 -8.97 -23.17 -34.32
N ASP A 169 -7.66 -23.10 -34.56
CA ASP A 169 -6.75 -24.24 -34.52
C ASP A 169 -6.54 -24.81 -33.11
N TYR A 170 -6.74 -24.00 -32.09
CA TYR A 170 -6.70 -24.54 -30.73
C TYR A 170 -7.86 -25.46 -30.41
N GLY A 171 -8.74 -25.64 -31.38
CA GLY A 171 -9.78 -26.61 -31.21
C GLY A 171 -10.58 -26.40 -29.95
N PHE A 172 -10.99 -25.19 -29.73
CA PHE A 172 -11.81 -24.88 -28.58
C PHE A 172 -13.03 -25.78 -28.50
N GLU A 173 -13.49 -26.20 -29.63
CA GLU A 173 -14.56 -27.18 -29.77
C GLU A 173 -14.16 -28.58 -29.31
N GLU A 174 -12.91 -28.98 -29.51
CA GLU A 174 -12.43 -30.27 -29.06
C GLU A 174 -12.41 -30.41 -27.55
N ASN A 175 -12.15 -29.34 -26.86
CA ASN A 175 -12.15 -29.35 -25.37
C ASN A 175 -13.54 -29.47 -24.79
N TRP A 176 -14.55 -29.15 -25.53
CA TRP A 176 -15.92 -29.19 -25.08
C TRP A 176 -16.65 -30.49 -25.43
N ASN A 177 -16.07 -31.29 -26.26
CA ASN A 177 -16.60 -32.61 -26.64
C ASN A 177 -15.94 -33.71 -25.81
#